data_49dbb997bb0e089f271c71a091c25e54
#
_entry.id   49dbb997bb0e089f271c71a091c25e54
#
_cell.length_a   1.000
_cell.length_b   1.000
_cell.length_c   1.000
_cell.angle_alpha   90.00
_cell.angle_beta   90.00
_cell.angle_gamma   90.00
#
_symmetry.space_group_name_H-M   'P 1'
#
loop_
_entity.id
_entity.type
_entity.pdbx_description
1 polymer ?
#
loop_
_entity_poly.entity_id
_entity_poly.type
_entity_poly.pdbx_seq_one_letter_code
_entity_poly.pdbx_strand_id
1 'polypeptide(L)'
;MKKQSILSLVTLVAIFLLASCNKYEAKTVTLKTQNDSLNYTLGLANGEGIRTNMMQKDTSEKAIVALMKAVDKAYKEESDNKDELYKLGMQVGNSFKQQKAKGLMGDSTLAFNSDLVRQ
;
A
#
# COMPACT_ATOMS: atom_id res chain seq x y z
N MET A 1 23.86 -8.63 40.75
CA MET A 1 24.05 -9.12 39.35
C MET A 1 22.74 -9.53 38.67
N LYS A 2 21.88 -10.33 39.30
CA LYS A 2 20.60 -10.77 38.66
C LYS A 2 19.61 -9.64 38.34
N LYS A 3 19.54 -8.56 39.11
CA LYS A 3 18.64 -7.41 38.90
C LYS A 3 19.02 -6.56 37.69
N GLN A 4 20.31 -6.43 37.35
CA GLN A 4 20.77 -5.69 36.19
C GLN A 4 20.46 -6.43 34.86
N SER A 5 20.55 -7.74 34.87
CA SER A 5 20.22 -8.57 33.69
C SER A 5 18.73 -8.53 33.33
N ILE A 6 17.85 -8.46 34.35
CA ILE A 6 16.40 -8.36 34.13
C ILE A 6 16.03 -6.98 33.55
N LEU A 7 16.67 -5.92 34.04
CA LEU A 7 16.43 -4.56 33.55
C LEU A 7 16.86 -4.43 32.08
N SER A 8 17.99 -5.02 31.72
CA SER A 8 18.50 -5.04 30.32
C SER A 8 17.59 -5.82 29.39
N LEU A 9 17.02 -6.94 29.86
CA LEU A 9 16.09 -7.76 29.06
C LEU A 9 14.76 -7.05 28.81
N VAL A 10 14.23 -6.36 29.83
CA VAL A 10 12.97 -5.59 29.70
C VAL A 10 13.15 -4.40 28.75
N THR A 11 14.30 -3.75 28.76
CA THR A 11 14.59 -2.63 27.83
C THR A 11 14.70 -3.13 26.39
N LEU A 12 15.28 -4.30 26.16
CA LEU A 12 15.39 -4.90 24.83
C LEU A 12 14.02 -5.28 24.26
N VAL A 13 13.15 -5.86 25.07
CA VAL A 13 11.77 -6.21 24.66
C VAL A 13 10.93 -4.96 24.36
N ALA A 14 11.09 -3.89 25.13
CA ALA A 14 10.40 -2.62 24.89
C ALA A 14 10.80 -1.98 23.54
N ILE A 15 12.07 -2.09 23.14
CA ILE A 15 12.55 -1.59 21.85
C ILE A 15 11.95 -2.39 20.67
N PHE A 16 11.77 -3.70 20.83
CA PHE A 16 11.12 -4.51 19.79
C PHE A 16 9.62 -4.22 19.62
N LEU A 17 8.92 -3.79 20.69
CA LEU A 17 7.51 -3.42 20.62
C LEU A 17 7.29 -2.07 19.91
N LEU A 18 8.28 -1.18 19.93
CA LEU A 18 8.22 0.12 19.24
C LEU A 18 8.50 0.00 17.74
N ALA A 19 9.18 -1.05 17.30
CA ALA A 19 9.47 -1.30 15.88
C ALA A 19 8.27 -1.87 15.09
N SER A 20 7.14 -2.15 15.75
CA SER A 20 5.95 -2.77 15.14
C SER A 20 4.91 -1.79 14.61
N CYS A 21 5.13 -0.48 14.71
CA CYS A 21 4.28 0.50 14.04
C CYS A 21 4.68 0.61 12.56
N ASN A 22 4.18 -0.30 11.74
CA ASN A 22 4.15 -0.09 10.29
C ASN A 22 3.16 1.04 9.96
N LYS A 23 3.55 2.28 10.27
CA LYS A 23 2.84 3.44 9.76
C LYS A 23 3.01 3.47 8.25
N TYR A 24 1.90 3.56 7.54
CA TYR A 24 1.96 3.90 6.13
C TYR A 24 2.28 5.40 6.05
N GLU A 25 3.50 5.72 5.65
CA GLU A 25 3.94 7.10 5.47
C GLU A 25 4.01 7.40 3.99
N ALA A 26 3.34 8.48 3.57
CA ALA A 26 3.49 9.01 2.22
C ALA A 26 4.95 9.45 2.01
N LYS A 27 5.58 8.94 0.95
CA LYS A 27 6.96 9.30 0.61
C LYS A 27 6.98 10.51 -0.31
N THR A 28 7.98 11.36 -0.15
CA THR A 28 8.25 12.41 -1.13
C THR A 28 8.59 11.78 -2.48
N VAL A 29 7.87 12.17 -3.52
CA VAL A 29 8.04 11.63 -4.87
C VAL A 29 8.73 12.66 -5.76
N THR A 30 9.73 12.22 -6.52
CA THR A 30 10.35 13.03 -7.56
C THR A 30 9.90 12.49 -8.92
N LEU A 31 9.10 13.28 -9.64
CA LEU A 31 8.61 12.95 -10.97
C LEU A 31 9.60 13.50 -12.00
N LYS A 32 10.24 12.61 -12.77
CA LYS A 32 11.29 12.98 -13.73
C LYS A 32 10.80 12.98 -15.16
N THR A 33 9.75 12.22 -15.47
CA THR A 33 9.23 12.04 -16.81
C THR A 33 7.73 12.28 -16.85
N GLN A 34 7.18 12.50 -18.05
CA GLN A 34 5.74 12.56 -18.25
C GLN A 34 5.05 11.25 -17.82
N ASN A 35 5.69 10.11 -18.09
CA ASN A 35 5.19 8.81 -17.67
C ASN A 35 5.10 8.69 -16.13
N ASP A 36 6.09 9.21 -15.41
CA ASP A 36 6.04 9.26 -13.92
C ASP A 36 4.86 10.10 -13.46
N SER A 37 4.63 11.26 -14.08
CA SER A 37 3.52 12.15 -13.74
C SER A 37 2.16 11.50 -14.01
N LEU A 38 2.01 10.78 -15.12
CA LEU A 38 0.78 10.04 -15.43
C LEU A 38 0.50 8.93 -14.41
N ASN A 39 1.52 8.13 -14.05
CA ASN A 39 1.37 7.08 -13.04
C ASN A 39 0.99 7.66 -11.67
N TYR A 40 1.64 8.73 -11.24
CA TYR A 40 1.34 9.39 -9.98
C TYR A 40 -0.08 9.98 -9.96
N THR A 41 -0.47 10.68 -11.02
CA THR A 41 -1.83 11.24 -11.16
C THR A 41 -2.90 10.15 -11.14
N LEU A 42 -2.65 9.01 -11.80
CA LEU A 42 -3.54 7.85 -11.75
C LEU A 42 -3.69 7.33 -10.33
N GLY A 43 -2.60 7.26 -9.56
CA GLY A 43 -2.62 6.87 -8.15
C GLY A 43 -3.48 7.82 -7.32
N LEU A 44 -3.31 9.14 -7.46
CA LEU A 44 -4.10 10.14 -6.76
C LEU A 44 -5.60 10.03 -7.10
N ALA A 45 -5.94 9.93 -8.37
CA ALA A 45 -7.33 9.81 -8.82
C ALA A 45 -7.99 8.53 -8.30
N ASN A 46 -7.31 7.40 -8.37
CA ASN A 46 -7.81 6.12 -7.86
C ASN A 46 -7.91 6.13 -6.33
N GLY A 47 -6.92 6.67 -5.62
CA GLY A 47 -6.91 6.78 -4.16
C GLY A 47 -8.07 7.64 -3.66
N GLU A 48 -8.34 8.78 -4.29
CA GLU A 48 -9.48 9.62 -3.94
C GLU A 48 -10.82 8.90 -4.21
N GLY A 49 -10.94 8.21 -5.34
CA GLY A 49 -12.13 7.41 -5.67
C GLY A 49 -12.37 6.28 -4.67
N ILE A 50 -11.32 5.58 -4.25
CA ILE A 50 -11.40 4.54 -3.23
C ILE A 50 -11.84 5.14 -1.88
N ARG A 51 -11.20 6.23 -1.46
CA ARG A 51 -11.49 6.92 -0.21
C ARG A 51 -12.94 7.38 -0.14
N THR A 52 -13.42 8.03 -1.17
CA THR A 52 -14.75 8.67 -1.19
C THR A 52 -15.88 7.68 -1.42
N ASN A 53 -15.69 6.66 -2.26
CA ASN A 53 -16.77 5.77 -2.68
C ASN A 53 -16.75 4.41 -1.97
N MET A 54 -15.58 3.91 -1.60
CA MET A 54 -15.44 2.54 -1.10
C MET A 54 -15.09 2.46 0.39
N MET A 55 -14.40 3.48 0.94
CA MET A 55 -14.02 3.53 2.36
C MET A 55 -14.87 4.50 3.18
N GLN A 56 -16.08 4.85 2.73
CA GLN A 56 -16.96 5.82 3.39
C GLN A 56 -17.22 5.53 4.88
N LYS A 57 -17.25 4.25 5.26
CA LYS A 57 -17.56 3.81 6.63
C LYS A 57 -16.35 3.82 7.56
N ASP A 58 -15.15 3.67 7.02
CA ASP A 58 -13.91 3.61 7.80
C ASP A 58 -12.73 4.11 6.97
N THR A 59 -12.31 5.35 7.23
CA THR A 59 -11.12 5.98 6.64
C THR A 59 -9.96 6.06 7.65
N SER A 60 -10.00 5.23 8.71
CA SER A 60 -8.93 5.19 9.70
C SER A 60 -7.60 4.76 9.08
N GLU A 61 -6.49 5.21 9.66
CA GLU A 61 -5.14 4.79 9.25
C GLU A 61 -5.01 3.25 9.23
N LYS A 62 -5.64 2.56 10.18
CA LYS A 62 -5.65 1.10 10.25
C LYS A 62 -6.33 0.46 9.03
N ALA A 63 -7.48 1.01 8.61
CA ALA A 63 -8.20 0.54 7.43
C ALA A 63 -7.40 0.80 6.14
N ILE A 64 -6.76 1.98 6.03
CA ILE A 64 -5.89 2.31 4.90
C ILE A 64 -4.70 1.34 4.82
N VAL A 65 -4.02 1.08 5.94
CA VAL A 65 -2.90 0.13 5.99
C VAL A 65 -3.36 -1.28 5.62
N ALA A 66 -4.52 -1.73 6.09
CA ALA A 66 -5.08 -3.03 5.75
C ALA A 66 -5.38 -3.14 4.25
N LEU A 67 -5.99 -2.11 3.66
CA LEU A 67 -6.26 -2.03 2.23
C LEU A 67 -4.96 -2.08 1.41
N MET A 68 -3.95 -1.28 1.76
CA MET A 68 -2.67 -1.25 1.05
C MET A 68 -1.94 -2.60 1.12
N LYS A 69 -1.96 -3.28 2.25
CA LYS A 69 -1.42 -4.65 2.38
C LYS A 69 -2.16 -5.64 1.48
N ALA A 70 -3.48 -5.51 1.37
CA ALA A 70 -4.28 -6.35 0.50
C ALA A 70 -3.97 -6.08 -0.99
N VAL A 71 -3.80 -4.81 -1.38
CA VAL A 71 -3.36 -4.41 -2.73
C VAL A 71 -2.02 -5.04 -3.06
N ASP A 72 -1.04 -4.93 -2.16
CA ASP A 72 0.30 -5.47 -2.35
C ASP A 72 0.28 -6.99 -2.51
N LYS A 73 -0.50 -7.66 -1.67
CA LYS A 73 -0.63 -9.11 -1.73
C LYS A 73 -1.31 -9.54 -3.03
N ALA A 74 -2.41 -8.89 -3.42
CA ALA A 74 -3.10 -9.18 -4.66
C ALA A 74 -2.25 -8.90 -5.91
N TYR A 75 -1.40 -7.87 -5.87
CA TYR A 75 -0.49 -7.57 -6.97
C TYR A 75 0.60 -8.63 -7.14
N LYS A 76 1.06 -9.24 -6.04
CA LYS A 76 2.12 -10.25 -6.02
C LYS A 76 1.60 -11.68 -6.13
N GLU A 77 0.47 -11.97 -5.51
CA GLU A 77 -0.07 -13.31 -5.29
C GLU A 77 -1.58 -13.36 -5.54
N GLU A 78 -2.14 -14.55 -5.75
CA GLU A 78 -3.57 -14.82 -5.68
C GLU A 78 -3.96 -15.24 -4.25
N SER A 79 -5.15 -14.85 -3.78
CA SER A 79 -5.60 -15.18 -2.44
C SER A 79 -7.12 -15.30 -2.33
N ASP A 80 -7.59 -16.23 -1.46
CA ASP A 80 -9.00 -16.58 -1.25
C ASP A 80 -9.66 -15.89 -0.04
N ASN A 81 -9.07 -14.82 0.51
CA ASN A 81 -9.61 -14.14 1.68
C ASN A 81 -10.97 -13.49 1.37
N LYS A 82 -11.94 -13.65 2.30
CA LYS A 82 -13.34 -13.17 2.16
C LYS A 82 -13.58 -11.77 2.74
N ASP A 83 -12.62 -11.15 3.39
CA ASP A 83 -12.71 -9.80 3.94
C ASP A 83 -13.01 -8.76 2.86
N GLU A 84 -13.91 -7.81 3.11
CA GLU A 84 -14.33 -6.82 2.11
C GLU A 84 -13.20 -5.88 1.69
N LEU A 85 -12.38 -5.42 2.66
CA LEU A 85 -11.21 -4.58 2.35
C LEU A 85 -10.17 -5.38 1.57
N TYR A 86 -10.02 -6.67 1.89
CA TYR A 86 -9.14 -7.55 1.15
C TYR A 86 -9.62 -7.75 -0.28
N LYS A 87 -10.92 -7.99 -0.49
CA LYS A 87 -11.51 -8.10 -1.84
C LYS A 87 -11.32 -6.83 -2.66
N LEU A 88 -11.51 -5.66 -2.03
CA LEU A 88 -11.25 -4.36 -2.66
C LEU A 88 -9.77 -4.25 -3.06
N GLY A 89 -8.85 -4.58 -2.14
CA GLY A 89 -7.42 -4.61 -2.43
C GLY A 89 -7.07 -5.56 -3.58
N MET A 90 -7.71 -6.74 -3.63
CA MET A 90 -7.57 -7.69 -4.74
C MET A 90 -8.00 -7.10 -6.09
N GLN A 91 -9.12 -6.39 -6.13
CA GLN A 91 -9.60 -5.75 -7.36
C GLN A 91 -8.59 -4.68 -7.85
N VAL A 92 -8.12 -3.83 -6.96
CA VAL A 92 -7.11 -2.81 -7.27
C VAL A 92 -5.80 -3.44 -7.72
N GLY A 93 -5.29 -4.45 -6.98
CA GLY A 93 -4.05 -5.15 -7.33
C GLY A 93 -4.14 -5.88 -8.68
N ASN A 94 -5.26 -6.49 -8.99
CA ASN A 94 -5.49 -7.12 -10.31
C ASN A 94 -5.55 -6.08 -11.43
N SER A 95 -6.15 -4.91 -11.20
CA SER A 95 -6.09 -3.80 -12.15
C SER A 95 -4.66 -3.37 -12.43
N PHE A 96 -3.80 -3.28 -11.39
CA PHE A 96 -2.39 -2.98 -11.56
C PHE A 96 -1.63 -4.04 -12.37
N LYS A 97 -1.91 -5.33 -12.13
CA LYS A 97 -1.35 -6.42 -12.95
C LYS A 97 -1.72 -6.26 -14.42
N GLN A 98 -2.98 -5.93 -14.72
CA GLN A 98 -3.44 -5.71 -16.10
C GLN A 98 -2.75 -4.51 -16.74
N GLN A 99 -2.61 -3.40 -16.04
CA GLN A 99 -1.91 -2.23 -16.55
C GLN A 99 -0.42 -2.49 -16.75
N LYS A 100 0.21 -3.29 -15.88
CA LYS A 100 1.59 -3.73 -16.10
C LYS A 100 1.75 -4.54 -17.40
N ALA A 101 0.78 -5.38 -17.73
CA ALA A 101 0.82 -6.22 -18.91
C ALA A 101 0.46 -5.47 -20.22
N LYS A 102 -0.47 -4.52 -20.14
CA LYS A 102 -1.04 -3.82 -21.31
C LYS A 102 -0.53 -2.40 -21.51
N GLY A 103 0.25 -1.87 -20.58
CA GLY A 103 0.61 -0.47 -20.49
C GLY A 103 -0.38 0.36 -19.68
N LEU A 104 0.03 1.57 -19.33
CA LEU A 104 -0.78 2.50 -18.55
C LEU A 104 -2.07 2.84 -19.29
N MET A 105 -3.22 2.64 -18.66
CA MET A 105 -4.55 2.84 -19.26
C MET A 105 -4.78 2.08 -20.58
N GLY A 106 -4.05 0.97 -20.79
CA GLY A 106 -4.13 0.16 -22.00
C GLY A 106 -3.24 0.62 -23.16
N ASP A 107 -2.44 1.65 -22.97
CA ASP A 107 -1.46 2.13 -23.93
C ASP A 107 -0.08 1.49 -23.66
N SER A 108 0.33 0.58 -24.55
CA SER A 108 1.59 -0.16 -24.42
C SER A 108 2.85 0.72 -24.58
N THR A 109 2.72 1.94 -25.07
CA THR A 109 3.82 2.91 -25.16
C THR A 109 4.10 3.59 -23.83
N LEU A 110 3.15 3.54 -22.89
CA LEU A 110 3.24 4.12 -21.55
C LEU A 110 3.46 3.02 -20.51
N ALA A 111 4.65 2.99 -19.91
CA ALA A 111 4.97 1.99 -18.92
C ALA A 111 4.21 2.25 -17.60
N PHE A 112 3.57 1.21 -17.06
CA PHE A 112 2.96 1.24 -15.74
C PHE A 112 4.02 1.15 -14.64
N ASN A 113 4.01 2.11 -13.71
CA ASN A 113 4.90 2.15 -12.56
C ASN A 113 4.08 2.03 -11.26
N SER A 114 4.05 0.83 -10.69
CA SER A 114 3.28 0.53 -9.46
C SER A 114 3.71 1.37 -8.25
N ASP A 115 4.98 1.72 -8.15
CA ASP A 115 5.51 2.45 -7.00
C ASP A 115 5.03 3.90 -6.99
N LEU A 116 4.93 4.52 -8.18
CA LEU A 116 4.38 5.87 -8.31
C LEU A 116 2.85 5.90 -8.13
N VAL A 117 2.14 4.88 -8.62
CA VAL A 117 0.67 4.79 -8.48
C VAL A 117 0.24 4.60 -7.01
N ARG A 118 1.11 4.03 -6.18
CA ARG A 118 0.84 3.73 -4.77
C ARG A 118 1.24 4.84 -3.79
N GLN A 119 1.92 5.91 -4.25
CA GLN A 119 2.30 7.06 -3.40
C GLN A 119 1.11 7.95 -3.10
#